data_c918215e5308f87a0a1bb740b7952e2b
#
_entry.id   c918215e5308f87a0a1bb740b7952e2b
#
_cell.length_a   1.000
_cell.length_b   1.000
_cell.length_c   1.000
_cell.angle_alpha   90.00
_cell.angle_beta   90.00
_cell.angle_gamma   90.00
#
_symmetry.space_group_name_H-M   'P 1'
#
loop_
_entity.id
_entity.type
_entity.pdbx_description
1 polymer ?
#
loop_
_entity_poly.entity_id
_entity_poly.type
_entity_poly.pdbx_seq_one_letter_code
_entity_poly.pdbx_strand_id
1 'polypeptide(L)'
;MPFGSSAYYSQGMSSTPAPSSATISQLKSSGWISRPIKEEIRLNAVTKIMAKQPLFEGVLGYEDTVMPQLENAILAGHDVIFLGERGQAKTRIIRSLTGLLDEWMPIIAGSEINDDPYNPVSKHARDLVEELGDDAPISWVHRDLRYGEKLATPDTSIADLIGEVDPIKVAEGRYLSDELTLHYGLVPRTNRGIFAINELPDLSERIQVGLLNILEERDVQVRGYKIRLPIDVLLVASANPEDYTNRGRIITPLKDRFGSQIRTHYPLETDTEVQIVRQEARPPSVGNVTVTVPAYMERVVATFSQLARSSSQVNQRSGVSVRLSVSNYEVMAANALRRGLRLGETNVVPRVCDLEAFAASTGGKIEIEALEEGREGQVLRDLIKASVLTVFREVVSPELTRAVLASFEEGAVVHTGEDVGSEDQAMLLGNIPALRPIVDSLIEGDDSAASVAAAVEFVLEGMHLSKRLNKDTSATGGGTYRSRTVTPSANN
;
A
#
# COMPACT_ATOMS: atom_id res chain seq x y z
N MET A 1 25.31 -13.33 10.81
CA MET A 1 24.65 -12.07 11.21
C MET A 1 23.21 -12.16 10.74
N PRO A 2 22.20 -12.10 11.60
CA PRO A 2 20.81 -12.17 11.17
C PRO A 2 20.37 -10.80 10.60
N PHE A 3 19.81 -10.82 9.40
CA PHE A 3 19.23 -9.66 8.76
C PHE A 3 17.99 -9.20 9.53
N GLY A 4 18.05 -8.00 10.06
CA GLY A 4 16.95 -7.35 10.74
C GLY A 4 15.85 -6.91 9.76
N SER A 5 14.70 -7.53 9.85
CA SER A 5 13.45 -7.09 9.21
C SER A 5 12.32 -7.12 10.23
N SER A 6 12.33 -6.20 11.17
CA SER A 6 11.23 -6.10 12.14
C SER A 6 11.08 -4.71 12.76
N ALA A 7 11.10 -3.65 11.94
CA ALA A 7 10.96 -2.29 12.45
C ALA A 7 9.66 -1.57 12.02
N TYR A 8 8.68 -2.26 11.41
CA TYR A 8 7.51 -1.57 10.83
C TYR A 8 6.17 -1.79 11.56
N TYR A 9 6.13 -2.55 12.67
CA TYR A 9 4.87 -2.85 13.36
C TYR A 9 4.88 -2.70 14.88
N SER A 10 5.75 -1.86 15.45
CA SER A 10 5.71 -1.59 16.91
C SER A 10 5.26 -0.16 17.23
N GLN A 11 4.01 0.16 16.92
CA GLN A 11 3.33 1.29 17.55
C GLN A 11 1.99 0.81 18.15
N GLY A 12 2.01 0.51 19.45
CA GLY A 12 0.88 0.76 20.33
C GLY A 12 -0.24 -0.26 20.41
N MET A 13 -0.01 -1.56 20.20
CA MET A 13 -0.94 -2.58 20.73
C MET A 13 -0.33 -3.22 21.97
N SER A 14 -0.98 -3.05 23.12
CA SER A 14 -0.68 -3.83 24.32
C SER A 14 -1.00 -5.29 24.01
N SER A 15 0.01 -6.09 23.67
CA SER A 15 -0.19 -7.53 23.55
C SER A 15 -0.61 -8.08 24.91
N THR A 16 -1.70 -8.83 24.95
CA THR A 16 -2.08 -9.57 26.14
C THR A 16 -0.91 -10.51 26.49
N PRO A 17 -0.53 -10.67 27.78
CA PRO A 17 0.53 -11.60 28.13
C PRO A 17 0.16 -13.03 27.71
N ALA A 18 1.14 -13.82 27.32
CA ALA A 18 0.92 -15.22 26.96
C ALA A 18 0.20 -15.96 28.09
N PRO A 19 -0.72 -16.88 27.77
CA PRO A 19 -1.38 -17.70 28.77
C PRO A 19 -0.38 -18.51 29.61
N SER A 20 -0.73 -18.82 30.86
CA SER A 20 0.18 -19.44 31.85
C SER A 20 0.32 -20.95 31.74
N SER A 21 -0.51 -21.64 30.94
CA SER A 21 -0.42 -23.09 30.78
C SER A 21 0.90 -23.47 30.14
N ALA A 22 1.65 -24.39 30.83
CA ALA A 22 2.98 -24.81 30.43
C ALA A 22 3.05 -26.30 30.02
N THR A 23 1.97 -27.07 30.23
CA THR A 23 1.88 -28.49 29.87
C THR A 23 0.55 -28.82 29.22
N ILE A 24 0.46 -29.96 28.53
CA ILE A 24 -0.79 -30.47 27.93
C ILE A 24 -1.89 -30.62 28.97
N SER A 25 -1.56 -31.13 30.18
CA SER A 25 -2.52 -31.29 31.29
C SER A 25 -3.13 -29.95 31.70
N GLN A 26 -2.33 -28.90 31.84
CA GLN A 26 -2.81 -27.57 32.17
C GLN A 26 -3.62 -26.98 31.03
N LEU A 27 -3.23 -27.21 29.77
CA LEU A 27 -3.95 -26.79 28.60
C LEU A 27 -5.35 -27.43 28.54
N LYS A 28 -5.48 -28.76 28.80
CA LYS A 28 -6.76 -29.44 28.90
C LYS A 28 -7.65 -28.84 30.01
N SER A 29 -7.03 -28.55 31.16
CA SER A 29 -7.73 -27.97 32.32
C SER A 29 -8.22 -26.53 32.04
N SER A 30 -7.55 -25.78 31.15
CA SER A 30 -7.98 -24.44 30.72
C SER A 30 -9.21 -24.44 29.79
N GLY A 31 -9.60 -25.61 29.28
CA GLY A 31 -10.70 -25.74 28.31
C GLY A 31 -10.33 -25.33 26.89
N TRP A 32 -9.05 -25.14 26.59
CA TRP A 32 -8.62 -24.83 25.22
C TRP A 32 -8.96 -25.96 24.26
N ILE A 33 -9.46 -25.61 23.08
CA ILE A 33 -9.89 -26.56 22.04
C ILE A 33 -9.04 -26.32 20.80
N SER A 34 -8.44 -27.37 20.28
CA SER A 34 -7.77 -27.32 18.97
C SER A 34 -8.77 -27.14 17.84
N ARG A 35 -8.48 -26.24 16.91
CA ARG A 35 -9.29 -25.99 15.73
C ARG A 35 -8.40 -25.91 14.49
N PRO A 36 -8.87 -26.39 13.33
CA PRO A 36 -8.21 -26.11 12.06
C PRO A 36 -8.16 -24.60 11.80
N ILE A 37 -7.08 -24.14 11.13
CA ILE A 37 -6.83 -22.71 10.88
C ILE A 37 -8.00 -22.00 10.20
N LYS A 38 -8.65 -22.65 9.24
CA LYS A 38 -9.80 -22.08 8.51
C LYS A 38 -11.04 -21.94 9.38
N GLU A 39 -11.20 -22.81 10.36
CA GLU A 39 -12.29 -22.72 11.34
C GLU A 39 -12.02 -21.62 12.37
N GLU A 40 -10.78 -21.50 12.86
CA GLU A 40 -10.36 -20.42 13.76
C GLU A 40 -10.64 -19.05 13.13
N ILE A 41 -10.13 -18.83 11.92
CA ILE A 41 -10.31 -17.57 11.18
C ILE A 41 -11.79 -17.27 10.93
N ARG A 42 -12.58 -18.29 10.56
CA ARG A 42 -14.02 -18.16 10.36
C ARG A 42 -14.75 -17.72 11.63
N LEU A 43 -14.47 -18.36 12.76
CA LEU A 43 -15.13 -18.03 14.03
C LEU A 43 -14.79 -16.62 14.49
N ASN A 44 -13.52 -16.21 14.34
CA ASN A 44 -13.08 -14.87 14.67
C ASN A 44 -13.71 -13.82 13.73
N ALA A 45 -13.83 -14.13 12.43
CA ALA A 45 -14.54 -13.27 11.47
C ALA A 45 -16.02 -13.12 11.84
N VAL A 46 -16.72 -14.23 12.14
CA VAL A 46 -18.11 -14.20 12.59
C VAL A 46 -18.29 -13.33 13.83
N THR A 47 -17.40 -13.47 14.80
CA THR A 47 -17.43 -12.67 16.05
C THR A 47 -17.33 -11.18 15.75
N LYS A 48 -16.38 -10.77 14.89
CA LYS A 48 -16.23 -9.36 14.48
C LYS A 48 -17.42 -8.86 13.68
N ILE A 49 -17.95 -9.65 12.72
CA ILE A 49 -19.13 -9.29 11.92
C ILE A 49 -20.34 -9.05 12.83
N MET A 50 -20.61 -9.97 13.77
CA MET A 50 -21.72 -9.82 14.71
C MET A 50 -21.56 -8.60 15.63
N ALA A 51 -20.32 -8.26 15.98
CA ALA A 51 -19.98 -7.06 16.76
C ALA A 51 -19.95 -5.77 15.92
N LYS A 52 -20.22 -5.86 14.61
CA LYS A 52 -20.13 -4.75 13.64
C LYS A 52 -18.75 -4.06 13.66
N GLN A 53 -17.70 -4.83 13.90
CA GLN A 53 -16.32 -4.37 13.84
C GLN A 53 -15.74 -4.60 12.43
N PRO A 54 -14.85 -3.73 11.93
CA PRO A 54 -14.18 -3.97 10.67
C PRO A 54 -13.29 -5.22 10.77
N LEU A 55 -13.36 -6.09 9.75
CA LEU A 55 -12.49 -7.26 9.68
C LEU A 55 -11.05 -6.86 9.37
N PHE A 56 -10.87 -5.84 8.54
CA PHE A 56 -9.58 -5.44 7.99
C PHE A 56 -9.36 -3.95 8.23
N GLU A 57 -8.51 -3.63 9.19
CA GLU A 57 -8.17 -2.26 9.52
C GLU A 57 -7.20 -1.66 8.48
N GLY A 58 -7.39 -0.38 8.17
CA GLY A 58 -6.50 0.38 7.32
C GLY A 58 -6.51 0.00 5.83
N VAL A 59 -7.50 -0.75 5.37
CA VAL A 59 -7.75 -1.02 3.95
C VAL A 59 -8.95 -0.18 3.52
N LEU A 60 -8.72 0.77 2.61
CA LEU A 60 -9.73 1.76 2.18
C LEU A 60 -10.12 1.55 0.72
N GLY A 61 -11.39 1.85 0.40
CA GLY A 61 -11.92 1.86 -0.97
C GLY A 61 -12.30 0.50 -1.53
N TYR A 62 -12.47 -0.50 -0.65
CA TYR A 62 -12.85 -1.85 -1.02
C TYR A 62 -14.12 -2.33 -0.30
N GLU A 63 -14.75 -1.47 0.45
CA GLU A 63 -15.84 -1.77 1.37
C GLU A 63 -17.01 -2.45 0.65
N ASP A 64 -17.36 -1.99 -0.54
CA ASP A 64 -18.49 -2.49 -1.34
C ASP A 64 -18.08 -3.47 -2.45
N THR A 65 -16.80 -3.76 -2.63
CA THR A 65 -16.30 -4.53 -3.78
C THR A 65 -15.50 -5.76 -3.38
N VAL A 66 -14.28 -5.56 -2.89
CA VAL A 66 -13.32 -6.63 -2.55
C VAL A 66 -13.63 -7.25 -1.20
N MET A 67 -14.01 -6.42 -0.20
CA MET A 67 -14.23 -6.89 1.17
C MET A 67 -15.37 -7.90 1.27
N PRO A 68 -16.57 -7.70 0.68
CA PRO A 68 -17.62 -8.70 0.73
C PRO A 68 -17.24 -10.04 0.08
N GLN A 69 -16.41 -10.01 -0.97
CA GLN A 69 -15.94 -11.23 -1.62
C GLN A 69 -14.93 -11.97 -0.71
N LEU A 70 -14.06 -11.23 -0.02
CA LEU A 70 -13.10 -11.79 0.91
C LEU A 70 -13.79 -12.36 2.16
N GLU A 71 -14.79 -11.67 2.70
CA GLU A 71 -15.62 -12.17 3.80
C GLU A 71 -16.29 -13.50 3.42
N ASN A 72 -16.89 -13.57 2.24
CA ASN A 72 -17.49 -14.81 1.75
C ASN A 72 -16.46 -15.93 1.60
N ALA A 73 -15.26 -15.63 1.10
CA ALA A 73 -14.19 -16.60 0.97
C ALA A 73 -13.74 -17.16 2.33
N ILE A 74 -13.62 -16.30 3.34
CA ILE A 74 -13.26 -16.68 4.71
C ILE A 74 -14.38 -17.55 5.33
N LEU A 75 -15.61 -17.12 5.21
CA LEU A 75 -16.77 -17.87 5.74
C LEU A 75 -16.92 -19.24 5.05
N ALA A 76 -16.55 -19.34 3.77
CA ALA A 76 -16.54 -20.61 3.05
C ALA A 76 -15.28 -21.46 3.36
N GLY A 77 -14.26 -20.91 4.02
CA GLY A 77 -12.99 -21.61 4.30
C GLY A 77 -12.14 -21.84 3.06
N HIS A 78 -12.20 -20.93 2.10
CA HIS A 78 -11.45 -21.02 0.86
C HIS A 78 -10.01 -20.54 1.02
N ASP A 79 -9.10 -21.14 0.26
CA ASP A 79 -7.82 -20.52 -0.09
C ASP A 79 -8.10 -19.44 -1.14
N VAL A 80 -7.36 -18.33 -1.08
CA VAL A 80 -7.70 -17.11 -1.83
C VAL A 80 -6.55 -16.69 -2.74
N ILE A 81 -6.87 -16.29 -3.96
CA ILE A 81 -5.93 -15.58 -4.81
C ILE A 81 -6.45 -14.19 -5.16
N PHE A 82 -5.63 -13.17 -4.90
CA PHE A 82 -5.91 -11.78 -5.31
C PHE A 82 -5.30 -11.50 -6.69
N LEU A 83 -6.15 -11.05 -7.60
CA LEU A 83 -5.77 -10.69 -8.96
C LEU A 83 -5.89 -9.18 -9.15
N GLY A 84 -4.82 -8.52 -9.51
CA GLY A 84 -4.87 -7.08 -9.74
C GLY A 84 -3.49 -6.48 -9.98
N GLU A 85 -3.48 -5.26 -10.45
CA GLU A 85 -2.27 -4.55 -10.83
C GLU A 85 -1.43 -4.16 -9.61
N ARG A 86 -0.25 -3.61 -9.87
CA ARG A 86 0.68 -3.15 -8.83
C ARG A 86 0.08 -1.97 -8.04
N GLY A 87 0.31 -1.97 -6.72
CA GLY A 87 -0.15 -0.89 -5.84
C GLY A 87 -1.65 -0.89 -5.53
N GLN A 88 -2.36 -1.99 -5.77
CA GLN A 88 -3.76 -2.19 -5.39
C GLN A 88 -3.90 -2.88 -4.01
N ALA A 89 -3.02 -2.59 -3.07
CA ALA A 89 -3.05 -3.02 -1.68
C ALA A 89 -3.13 -4.54 -1.43
N LYS A 90 -2.91 -5.43 -2.42
CA LYS A 90 -3.02 -6.89 -2.27
C LYS A 90 -2.25 -7.42 -1.05
N THR A 91 -0.96 -7.08 -0.94
CA THR A 91 -0.12 -7.50 0.19
C THR A 91 -0.63 -6.96 1.53
N ARG A 92 -1.21 -5.76 1.56
CA ARG A 92 -1.80 -5.19 2.78
C ARG A 92 -3.02 -6.00 3.22
N ILE A 93 -3.92 -6.32 2.28
CA ILE A 93 -5.08 -7.18 2.55
C ILE A 93 -4.62 -8.55 3.08
N ILE A 94 -3.64 -9.17 2.43
CA ILE A 94 -3.12 -10.47 2.84
C ILE A 94 -2.57 -10.42 4.27
N ARG A 95 -1.77 -9.41 4.60
CA ARG A 95 -1.20 -9.25 5.95
C ARG A 95 -2.27 -8.94 7.00
N SER A 96 -3.33 -8.21 6.65
CA SER A 96 -4.42 -7.90 7.59
C SER A 96 -5.21 -9.13 8.04
N LEU A 97 -5.13 -10.25 7.30
CA LEU A 97 -5.73 -11.53 7.70
C LEU A 97 -5.18 -12.06 9.03
N THR A 98 -3.95 -11.68 9.42
CA THR A 98 -3.38 -12.07 10.73
C THR A 98 -4.22 -11.56 11.89
N GLY A 99 -4.97 -10.47 11.71
CA GLY A 99 -5.91 -9.95 12.69
C GLY A 99 -7.14 -10.84 12.96
N LEU A 100 -7.31 -11.91 12.16
CA LEU A 100 -8.33 -12.94 12.35
C LEU A 100 -7.80 -14.21 13.03
N LEU A 101 -6.51 -14.26 13.38
CA LEU A 101 -5.93 -15.33 14.19
C LEU A 101 -6.12 -15.03 15.68
N ASP A 102 -6.25 -16.08 16.48
CA ASP A 102 -6.17 -15.98 17.93
C ASP A 102 -4.81 -15.37 18.32
N GLU A 103 -4.79 -14.48 19.29
CA GLU A 103 -3.56 -13.74 19.67
C GLU A 103 -2.44 -14.69 20.09
N TRP A 104 -2.78 -15.77 20.79
CA TRP A 104 -1.85 -16.80 21.24
C TRP A 104 -2.33 -18.20 20.88
N MET A 105 -1.42 -19.02 20.38
CA MET A 105 -1.67 -20.41 20.01
C MET A 105 -0.67 -21.32 20.74
N PRO A 106 -1.11 -22.41 21.41
CA PRO A 106 -0.20 -23.36 22.02
C PRO A 106 0.38 -24.32 20.99
N ILE A 107 1.65 -24.64 21.16
CA ILE A 107 2.39 -25.65 20.40
C ILE A 107 3.16 -26.56 21.35
N ILE A 108 3.57 -27.74 20.89
CA ILE A 108 4.55 -28.56 21.60
C ILE A 108 5.87 -27.77 21.68
N ALA A 109 6.48 -27.72 22.85
CA ALA A 109 7.73 -27.01 23.07
C ALA A 109 8.85 -27.50 22.15
N GLY A 110 9.57 -26.60 21.49
CA GLY A 110 10.63 -26.95 20.55
C GLY A 110 10.16 -27.43 19.16
N SER A 111 8.86 -27.44 18.90
CA SER A 111 8.33 -27.76 17.56
C SER A 111 8.75 -26.72 16.52
N GLU A 112 9.35 -27.16 15.41
CA GLU A 112 9.72 -26.32 14.28
C GLU A 112 8.54 -26.04 13.32
N ILE A 113 7.45 -26.84 13.44
CA ILE A 113 6.28 -26.77 12.56
C ILE A 113 4.97 -26.50 13.30
N ASN A 114 5.05 -25.81 14.45
CA ASN A 114 3.88 -25.44 15.25
C ASN A 114 2.96 -26.62 15.57
N ASP A 115 3.52 -27.77 16.00
CA ASP A 115 2.76 -28.97 16.32
C ASP A 115 1.63 -28.70 17.30
N ASP A 116 0.45 -29.23 16.99
CA ASP A 116 -0.70 -29.20 17.87
C ASP A 116 -0.44 -30.07 19.10
N PRO A 117 -0.59 -29.55 20.33
CA PRO A 117 -0.42 -30.35 21.55
C PRO A 117 -1.29 -31.60 21.63
N TYR A 118 -2.47 -31.57 20.98
CA TYR A 118 -3.40 -32.72 21.00
C TYR A 118 -3.24 -33.65 19.80
N ASN A 119 -2.57 -33.19 18.73
CA ASN A 119 -2.35 -33.98 17.53
C ASN A 119 -0.99 -33.68 16.90
N PRO A 120 0.12 -34.05 17.56
CA PRO A 120 1.48 -33.76 17.08
C PRO A 120 1.79 -34.52 15.78
N VAL A 121 2.41 -33.83 14.83
CA VAL A 121 2.70 -34.32 13.48
C VAL A 121 4.18 -34.65 13.33
N SER A 122 5.09 -33.78 13.83
CA SER A 122 6.52 -34.02 13.72
C SER A 122 6.99 -35.15 14.60
N LYS A 123 8.07 -35.82 14.20
CA LYS A 123 8.67 -36.88 15.00
C LYS A 123 9.10 -36.37 16.41
N HIS A 124 9.73 -35.18 16.45
CA HIS A 124 10.11 -34.54 17.72
C HIS A 124 8.91 -34.42 18.67
N ALA A 125 7.80 -33.88 18.19
CA ALA A 125 6.64 -33.66 19.03
C ALA A 125 5.95 -34.96 19.43
N ARG A 126 5.87 -35.96 18.52
CA ARG A 126 5.35 -37.29 18.85
C ARG A 126 6.16 -38.01 19.87
N ASP A 127 7.50 -38.04 19.71
CA ASP A 127 8.42 -38.68 20.66
C ASP A 127 8.29 -38.03 22.05
N LEU A 128 8.21 -36.70 22.12
CA LEU A 128 8.06 -35.96 23.38
C LEU A 128 6.72 -36.26 24.09
N VAL A 129 5.61 -36.32 23.32
CA VAL A 129 4.30 -36.67 23.89
C VAL A 129 4.22 -38.16 24.27
N GLU A 130 4.86 -39.04 23.51
CA GLU A 130 4.96 -40.49 23.88
C GLU A 130 5.73 -40.71 25.18
N GLU A 131 6.80 -39.93 25.38
CA GLU A 131 7.65 -40.04 26.60
C GLU A 131 6.99 -39.44 27.84
N LEU A 132 6.38 -38.22 27.71
CA LEU A 132 5.92 -37.43 28.86
C LEU A 132 4.38 -37.41 29.02
N GLY A 133 3.63 -37.87 28.02
CA GLY A 133 2.16 -37.85 28.06
C GLY A 133 1.62 -36.43 28.24
N ASP A 134 0.70 -36.29 29.19
CA ASP A 134 0.06 -34.99 29.49
C ASP A 134 0.98 -34.00 30.22
N ASP A 135 2.15 -34.43 30.67
CA ASP A 135 3.19 -33.57 31.27
C ASP A 135 4.11 -32.95 30.17
N ALA A 136 3.94 -33.34 28.91
CA ALA A 136 4.70 -32.76 27.81
C ALA A 136 4.59 -31.23 27.80
N PRO A 137 5.73 -30.51 27.72
CA PRO A 137 5.76 -29.08 27.78
C PRO A 137 5.18 -28.44 26.50
N ILE A 138 4.49 -27.33 26.67
CA ILE A 138 3.99 -26.50 25.61
C ILE A 138 4.61 -25.10 25.61
N SER A 139 4.62 -24.47 24.46
CA SER A 139 4.99 -23.07 24.28
C SER A 139 3.87 -22.31 23.60
N TRP A 140 3.83 -21.00 23.76
CA TRP A 140 2.82 -20.15 23.15
C TRP A 140 3.43 -19.34 22.00
N VAL A 141 2.77 -19.35 20.85
CA VAL A 141 3.18 -18.62 19.66
C VAL A 141 2.20 -17.47 19.43
N HIS A 142 2.73 -16.25 19.34
CA HIS A 142 1.93 -15.08 19.01
C HIS A 142 1.51 -15.12 17.54
N ARG A 143 0.30 -14.59 17.21
CA ARG A 143 -0.26 -14.62 15.85
C ARG A 143 0.65 -14.04 14.77
N ASP A 144 1.50 -13.06 15.10
CA ASP A 144 2.43 -12.47 14.13
C ASP A 144 3.49 -13.47 13.64
N LEU A 145 3.79 -14.49 14.44
CA LEU A 145 4.71 -15.57 14.09
C LEU A 145 4.02 -16.73 13.33
N ARG A 146 2.70 -16.65 13.18
CA ARG A 146 1.89 -17.62 12.42
C ARG A 146 1.65 -17.20 10.98
N TYR A 147 2.34 -16.17 10.53
CA TYR A 147 2.29 -15.66 9.17
C TYR A 147 3.61 -15.88 8.46
N GLY A 148 3.60 -16.64 7.37
CA GLY A 148 4.73 -16.84 6.47
C GLY A 148 4.46 -16.17 5.13
N GLU A 149 5.47 -15.47 4.60
CA GLU A 149 5.35 -14.77 3.31
C GLU A 149 6.56 -15.09 2.43
N LYS A 150 6.30 -15.43 1.18
CA LYS A 150 7.33 -15.58 0.14
C LYS A 150 6.98 -14.70 -1.06
N LEU A 151 7.92 -13.86 -1.45
CA LEU A 151 7.89 -13.27 -2.78
C LEU A 151 8.37 -14.34 -3.78
N ALA A 152 7.52 -14.69 -4.72
CA ALA A 152 7.88 -15.60 -5.80
C ALA A 152 8.94 -14.96 -6.70
N THR A 153 9.95 -15.72 -7.03
CA THR A 153 11.03 -15.38 -7.97
C THR A 153 11.36 -16.60 -8.82
N PRO A 154 11.90 -16.44 -10.02
CA PRO A 154 12.24 -17.58 -10.89
C PRO A 154 13.25 -18.57 -10.29
N ASP A 155 14.07 -18.11 -9.36
CA ASP A 155 15.06 -18.90 -8.62
C ASP A 155 14.54 -19.50 -7.32
N THR A 156 13.29 -19.22 -6.93
CA THR A 156 12.63 -19.88 -5.80
C THR A 156 12.71 -21.41 -5.96
N SER A 157 13.18 -22.10 -4.94
CA SER A 157 13.31 -23.56 -4.96
C SER A 157 12.17 -24.26 -4.22
N ILE A 158 11.97 -25.56 -4.51
CA ILE A 158 11.05 -26.41 -3.74
C ILE A 158 11.57 -26.55 -2.29
N ALA A 159 12.89 -26.57 -2.09
CA ALA A 159 13.49 -26.64 -0.77
C ALA A 159 13.14 -25.45 0.11
N ASP A 160 13.10 -24.24 -0.46
CA ASP A 160 12.68 -23.04 0.29
C ASP A 160 11.25 -23.14 0.80
N LEU A 161 10.35 -23.72 0.01
CA LEU A 161 8.92 -23.78 0.33
C LEU A 161 8.59 -24.99 1.20
N ILE A 162 9.09 -26.16 0.84
CA ILE A 162 8.71 -27.45 1.42
C ILE A 162 9.78 -27.92 2.43
N GLY A 163 11.04 -27.75 2.06
CA GLY A 163 12.17 -28.24 2.81
C GLY A 163 12.97 -29.29 2.06
N GLU A 164 14.08 -29.65 2.63
CA GLU A 164 15.01 -30.63 2.12
C GLU A 164 15.70 -31.43 3.25
N VAL A 165 16.49 -32.40 2.86
CA VAL A 165 17.34 -33.12 3.80
C VAL A 165 18.52 -32.27 4.18
N ASP A 166 18.78 -32.12 5.47
CA ASP A 166 19.96 -31.45 5.98
C ASP A 166 21.21 -32.31 5.74
N PRO A 167 22.11 -31.95 4.82
CA PRO A 167 23.29 -32.73 4.52
C PRO A 167 24.26 -32.80 5.70
N ILE A 168 24.23 -31.86 6.62
CA ILE A 168 25.09 -31.84 7.81
C ILE A 168 24.67 -32.94 8.76
N LYS A 169 23.36 -33.06 9.04
CA LYS A 169 22.82 -34.09 9.93
C LYS A 169 23.07 -35.52 9.38
N VAL A 170 23.05 -35.67 8.06
CA VAL A 170 23.40 -36.92 7.37
C VAL A 170 24.90 -37.20 7.50
N ALA A 171 25.76 -36.22 7.36
CA ALA A 171 27.20 -36.37 7.53
C ALA A 171 27.59 -36.72 8.99
N GLU A 172 26.76 -36.34 9.95
CA GLU A 172 26.90 -36.73 11.38
C GLU A 172 26.49 -38.19 11.66
N GLY A 173 26.14 -38.95 10.61
CA GLY A 173 25.85 -40.40 10.71
C GLY A 173 24.37 -40.75 10.93
N ARG A 174 23.44 -39.80 10.79
CA ARG A 174 22.01 -40.10 10.80
C ARG A 174 21.58 -40.75 9.49
N TYR A 175 20.62 -41.63 9.55
CA TYR A 175 20.05 -42.25 8.35
C TYR A 175 19.22 -41.27 7.57
N LEU A 176 19.34 -41.31 6.25
CA LEU A 176 18.52 -40.49 5.31
C LEU A 176 17.01 -40.66 5.53
N SER A 177 16.57 -41.80 6.10
CA SER A 177 15.16 -42.05 6.41
C SER A 177 14.68 -41.47 7.75
N ASP A 178 15.56 -40.83 8.51
CA ASP A 178 15.19 -40.24 9.81
C ASP A 178 14.56 -38.86 9.59
N GLU A 179 13.31 -38.71 10.03
CA GLU A 179 12.57 -37.43 9.94
C GLU A 179 13.32 -36.27 10.60
N LEU A 180 14.14 -36.56 11.62
CA LEU A 180 14.98 -35.57 12.32
C LEU A 180 16.12 -35.00 11.45
N THR A 181 16.37 -35.58 10.27
CA THR A 181 17.29 -35.01 9.25
C THR A 181 16.66 -33.97 8.35
N LEU A 182 15.36 -33.79 8.44
CA LEU A 182 14.66 -32.79 7.62
C LEU A 182 14.98 -31.37 8.08
N HIS A 183 15.17 -30.49 7.11
CA HIS A 183 15.11 -29.05 7.26
C HIS A 183 13.78 -28.57 6.67
N TYR A 184 12.88 -28.12 7.52
CA TYR A 184 11.55 -27.69 7.09
C TYR A 184 11.61 -26.37 6.34
N GLY A 185 10.93 -26.28 5.21
CA GLY A 185 10.73 -25.05 4.44
C GLY A 185 9.68 -24.13 5.06
N LEU A 186 9.37 -23.06 4.36
CA LEU A 186 8.46 -22.03 4.86
C LEU A 186 7.04 -22.55 5.11
N VAL A 187 6.51 -23.41 4.23
CA VAL A 187 5.12 -23.91 4.35
C VAL A 187 4.95 -24.77 5.61
N PRO A 188 5.76 -25.81 5.87
CA PRO A 188 5.66 -26.55 7.12
C PRO A 188 5.84 -25.69 8.37
N ARG A 189 6.76 -24.74 8.35
CA ARG A 189 6.96 -23.81 9.48
C ARG A 189 5.78 -22.87 9.74
N THR A 190 4.92 -22.66 8.71
CA THR A 190 3.71 -21.86 8.84
C THR A 190 2.48 -22.71 9.18
N ASN A 191 2.66 -24.00 9.52
CA ASN A 191 1.57 -24.86 9.93
C ASN A 191 0.70 -24.21 11.02
N ARG A 192 -0.61 -24.38 10.93
CA ARG A 192 -1.62 -23.72 11.78
C ARG A 192 -1.56 -22.18 11.67
N GLY A 193 -1.23 -21.69 10.48
CA GLY A 193 -1.07 -20.27 10.17
C GLY A 193 -1.47 -19.91 8.75
N ILE A 194 -1.12 -18.70 8.34
CA ILE A 194 -1.40 -18.17 7.02
C ILE A 194 -0.11 -18.16 6.21
N PHE A 195 -0.08 -18.85 5.08
CA PHE A 195 1.04 -18.82 4.15
C PHE A 195 0.71 -17.99 2.92
N ALA A 196 1.46 -16.91 2.70
CA ALA A 196 1.27 -15.97 1.61
C ALA A 196 2.32 -16.12 0.52
N ILE A 197 1.87 -16.18 -0.75
CA ILE A 197 2.74 -16.17 -1.92
C ILE A 197 2.44 -14.92 -2.75
N ASN A 198 3.38 -13.99 -2.77
CA ASN A 198 3.28 -12.80 -3.62
C ASN A 198 3.87 -13.06 -4.99
N GLU A 199 3.25 -12.51 -6.04
CA GLU A 199 3.64 -12.65 -7.45
C GLU A 199 3.72 -14.13 -7.89
N LEU A 200 2.69 -14.91 -7.56
CA LEU A 200 2.60 -16.35 -7.83
C LEU A 200 3.01 -16.77 -9.26
N PRO A 201 2.70 -16.01 -10.34
CA PRO A 201 3.13 -16.34 -11.71
C PRO A 201 4.65 -16.42 -11.91
N ASP A 202 5.44 -15.77 -11.04
CA ASP A 202 6.91 -15.81 -11.15
C ASP A 202 7.52 -17.15 -10.69
N LEU A 203 6.72 -18.02 -10.04
CA LEU A 203 7.15 -19.38 -9.74
C LEU A 203 7.20 -20.23 -11.00
N SER A 204 8.26 -21.02 -11.16
CA SER A 204 8.33 -22.01 -12.22
C SER A 204 7.16 -23.01 -12.16
N GLU A 205 6.69 -23.50 -13.30
CA GLU A 205 5.57 -24.47 -13.38
C GLU A 205 5.80 -25.69 -12.47
N ARG A 206 7.04 -26.15 -12.36
CA ARG A 206 7.42 -27.26 -11.48
C ARG A 206 7.13 -26.99 -10.00
N ILE A 207 7.34 -25.76 -9.54
CA ILE A 207 7.08 -25.37 -8.14
C ILE A 207 5.57 -25.22 -7.95
N GLN A 208 4.88 -24.64 -8.93
CA GLN A 208 3.43 -24.53 -8.89
C GLN A 208 2.75 -25.90 -8.78
N VAL A 209 3.27 -26.93 -9.48
CA VAL A 209 2.81 -28.32 -9.33
C VAL A 209 3.05 -28.84 -7.90
N GLY A 210 4.18 -28.47 -7.27
CA GLY A 210 4.45 -28.83 -5.88
C GLY A 210 3.42 -28.24 -4.88
N LEU A 211 2.86 -27.08 -5.18
CA LEU A 211 1.81 -26.45 -4.37
C LEU A 211 0.44 -27.12 -4.50
N LEU A 212 0.20 -27.91 -5.57
CA LEU A 212 -1.08 -28.61 -5.73
C LEU A 212 -1.35 -29.58 -4.56
N ASN A 213 -0.33 -30.33 -4.13
CA ASN A 213 -0.48 -31.25 -3.01
C ASN A 213 -0.86 -30.53 -1.73
N ILE A 214 -0.31 -29.33 -1.50
CA ILE A 214 -0.63 -28.52 -0.32
C ILE A 214 -2.09 -28.07 -0.35
N LEU A 215 -2.60 -27.64 -1.51
CA LEU A 215 -3.98 -27.18 -1.66
C LEU A 215 -5.01 -28.31 -1.62
N GLU A 216 -4.69 -29.46 -2.20
CA GLU A 216 -5.63 -30.58 -2.38
C GLU A 216 -5.54 -31.58 -1.24
N GLU A 217 -4.36 -32.14 -1.03
CA GLU A 217 -4.12 -33.22 -0.08
C GLU A 217 -3.82 -32.72 1.33
N ARG A 218 -3.57 -31.42 1.49
CA ARG A 218 -3.17 -30.83 2.77
C ARG A 218 -1.96 -31.54 3.39
N ASP A 219 -1.07 -32.04 2.55
CA ASP A 219 0.16 -32.66 2.98
C ASP A 219 1.38 -32.09 2.23
N VAL A 220 2.53 -32.28 2.85
CA VAL A 220 3.82 -31.95 2.26
C VAL A 220 4.63 -33.24 2.14
N GLN A 221 5.13 -33.48 0.93
CA GLN A 221 6.03 -34.58 0.64
C GLN A 221 7.43 -34.07 0.36
N VAL A 222 8.36 -34.32 1.27
CA VAL A 222 9.76 -33.97 1.06
C VAL A 222 10.40 -34.95 0.10
N ARG A 223 11.08 -34.45 -0.94
CA ARG A 223 11.66 -35.24 -2.01
C ARG A 223 12.65 -36.27 -1.48
N GLY A 224 12.45 -37.54 -1.85
CA GLY A 224 13.30 -38.67 -1.42
C GLY A 224 12.81 -39.36 -0.15
N TYR A 225 11.75 -38.87 0.49
CA TYR A 225 11.14 -39.47 1.69
C TYR A 225 9.72 -39.93 1.42
N LYS A 226 9.35 -41.04 2.04
CA LYS A 226 7.96 -41.52 2.10
C LYS A 226 7.15 -40.82 3.23
N ILE A 227 7.66 -39.72 3.76
CA ILE A 227 7.01 -39.01 4.85
C ILE A 227 6.03 -38.03 4.26
N ARG A 228 4.77 -38.16 4.65
CA ARG A 228 3.71 -37.20 4.43
C ARG A 228 3.48 -36.44 5.73
N LEU A 229 3.65 -35.13 5.68
CA LEU A 229 3.36 -34.26 6.81
C LEU A 229 2.01 -33.60 6.55
N PRO A 230 0.94 -33.96 7.27
CA PRO A 230 -0.31 -33.24 7.21
C PRO A 230 -0.08 -31.81 7.71
N ILE A 231 -0.52 -30.82 6.93
CA ILE A 231 -0.31 -29.41 7.22
C ILE A 231 -1.64 -28.68 7.13
N ASP A 232 -1.90 -27.89 8.15
CA ASP A 232 -3.07 -27.05 8.25
C ASP A 232 -2.68 -25.60 8.03
N VAL A 233 -2.85 -25.10 6.80
CA VAL A 233 -2.53 -23.72 6.40
C VAL A 233 -3.67 -23.09 5.62
N LEU A 234 -3.88 -21.79 5.82
CA LEU A 234 -4.62 -20.97 4.86
C LEU A 234 -3.61 -20.46 3.82
N LEU A 235 -3.75 -20.91 2.57
CA LEU A 235 -2.92 -20.42 1.48
C LEU A 235 -3.55 -19.18 0.84
N VAL A 236 -2.79 -18.10 0.78
CA VAL A 236 -3.20 -16.86 0.13
C VAL A 236 -2.15 -16.46 -0.90
N ALA A 237 -2.59 -16.12 -2.10
CA ALA A 237 -1.67 -15.72 -3.15
C ALA A 237 -2.03 -14.37 -3.75
N SER A 238 -1.06 -13.71 -4.35
CA SER A 238 -1.29 -12.56 -5.22
C SER A 238 -0.70 -12.78 -6.60
N ALA A 239 -1.36 -12.20 -7.61
CA ALA A 239 -0.89 -12.20 -8.98
C ALA A 239 -1.24 -10.88 -9.66
N ASN A 240 -0.36 -10.46 -10.57
CA ASN A 240 -0.64 -9.37 -11.49
C ASN A 240 -1.11 -9.97 -12.83
N PRO A 241 -2.30 -9.60 -13.36
CA PRO A 241 -2.80 -10.12 -14.61
C PRO A 241 -1.86 -9.91 -15.80
N GLU A 242 -1.02 -8.89 -15.78
CA GLU A 242 -0.07 -8.60 -16.87
C GLU A 242 1.13 -9.53 -16.89
N ASP A 243 1.52 -10.03 -15.74
CA ASP A 243 2.65 -10.98 -15.65
C ASP A 243 2.33 -12.31 -16.31
N TYR A 244 1.03 -12.59 -16.64
CA TYR A 244 0.64 -13.78 -17.40
C TYR A 244 1.19 -13.84 -18.83
N THR A 245 1.64 -12.72 -19.38
CA THR A 245 2.10 -12.65 -20.78
C THR A 245 3.62 -12.62 -20.92
N ASN A 246 4.35 -12.12 -19.91
CA ASN A 246 5.78 -11.81 -20.04
C ASN A 246 6.71 -12.61 -19.11
N ARG A 247 6.24 -13.05 -17.92
CA ARG A 247 7.11 -13.69 -16.91
C ARG A 247 6.69 -15.10 -16.53
N GLY A 248 5.47 -15.48 -16.78
CA GLY A 248 4.94 -16.78 -16.42
C GLY A 248 3.41 -16.74 -16.33
N ARG A 249 2.82 -17.91 -16.19
CA ARG A 249 1.38 -18.04 -15.99
C ARG A 249 1.09 -18.98 -14.84
N ILE A 250 -0.01 -18.77 -14.16
CA ILE A 250 -0.51 -19.76 -13.21
C ILE A 250 -1.04 -20.96 -14.01
N ILE A 251 -0.54 -22.15 -13.71
CA ILE A 251 -1.04 -23.37 -14.34
C ILE A 251 -2.53 -23.55 -14.00
N THR A 252 -3.31 -23.98 -15.00
CA THR A 252 -4.76 -24.14 -14.84
C THR A 252 -5.16 -25.00 -13.64
N PRO A 253 -4.49 -26.16 -13.37
CA PRO A 253 -4.81 -26.94 -12.19
C PRO A 253 -4.65 -26.21 -10.87
N LEU A 254 -3.63 -25.36 -10.73
CA LEU A 254 -3.41 -24.58 -9.52
C LEU A 254 -4.47 -23.49 -9.36
N LYS A 255 -4.79 -22.82 -10.47
CA LYS A 255 -5.81 -21.77 -10.48
C LYS A 255 -7.19 -22.30 -10.09
N ASP A 256 -7.54 -23.50 -10.53
CA ASP A 256 -8.81 -24.16 -10.24
C ASP A 256 -8.96 -24.55 -8.76
N ARG A 257 -7.85 -24.77 -8.06
CA ARG A 257 -7.85 -25.19 -6.65
C ARG A 257 -7.95 -24.05 -5.64
N PHE A 258 -7.72 -22.81 -6.06
CA PHE A 258 -8.08 -21.67 -5.21
C PHE A 258 -9.60 -21.56 -5.19
N GLY A 259 -10.19 -21.71 -3.99
CA GLY A 259 -11.64 -21.65 -3.83
C GLY A 259 -12.24 -20.29 -4.18
N SER A 260 -11.46 -19.20 -4.01
CA SER A 260 -11.88 -17.84 -4.35
C SER A 260 -10.79 -17.08 -5.08
N GLN A 261 -11.21 -16.41 -6.18
CA GLN A 261 -10.36 -15.51 -6.96
C GLN A 261 -10.96 -14.10 -6.88
N ILE A 262 -10.27 -13.19 -6.20
CA ILE A 262 -10.76 -11.86 -5.91
C ILE A 262 -9.98 -10.83 -6.73
N ARG A 263 -10.70 -10.04 -7.52
CA ARG A 263 -10.08 -8.96 -8.32
C ARG A 263 -10.03 -7.67 -7.52
N THR A 264 -8.84 -7.11 -7.38
CA THR A 264 -8.63 -5.78 -6.82
C THR A 264 -8.67 -4.71 -7.92
N HIS A 265 -8.82 -3.46 -7.52
CA HIS A 265 -8.86 -2.30 -8.43
C HIS A 265 -8.18 -1.09 -7.79
N TYR A 266 -7.94 -0.04 -8.52
CA TYR A 266 -7.52 1.25 -7.97
C TYR A 266 -8.70 1.96 -7.29
N PRO A 267 -8.45 2.95 -6.41
CA PRO A 267 -9.51 3.77 -5.84
C PRO A 267 -10.40 4.35 -6.96
N LEU A 268 -11.72 4.18 -6.80
CA LEU A 268 -12.70 4.65 -7.79
C LEU A 268 -12.97 6.15 -7.63
N GLU A 269 -12.91 6.63 -6.38
CA GLU A 269 -13.19 8.01 -6.01
C GLU A 269 -11.91 8.75 -5.62
N THR A 270 -11.83 10.04 -5.99
CA THR A 270 -10.70 10.92 -5.64
C THR A 270 -10.54 11.03 -4.12
N ASP A 271 -11.64 11.13 -3.38
CA ASP A 271 -11.62 11.28 -1.92
C ASP A 271 -11.04 10.05 -1.23
N THR A 272 -11.32 8.85 -1.73
CA THR A 272 -10.70 7.60 -1.25
C THR A 272 -9.20 7.62 -1.46
N GLU A 273 -8.73 8.09 -2.61
CA GLU A 273 -7.29 8.19 -2.87
C GLU A 273 -6.61 9.23 -1.97
N VAL A 274 -7.26 10.36 -1.69
CA VAL A 274 -6.80 11.35 -0.72
C VAL A 274 -6.67 10.72 0.67
N GLN A 275 -7.66 9.96 1.12
CA GLN A 275 -7.60 9.27 2.43
C GLN A 275 -6.44 8.27 2.49
N ILE A 276 -6.20 7.51 1.43
CA ILE A 276 -5.07 6.58 1.35
C ILE A 276 -3.75 7.35 1.41
N VAL A 277 -3.62 8.46 0.70
CA VAL A 277 -2.41 9.30 0.73
C VAL A 277 -2.17 9.84 2.14
N ARG A 278 -3.18 10.37 2.83
CA ARG A 278 -3.07 10.82 4.23
C ARG A 278 -2.62 9.72 5.18
N GLN A 279 -3.08 8.49 4.96
CA GLN A 279 -2.70 7.33 5.77
C GLN A 279 -1.26 6.88 5.53
N GLU A 280 -0.79 6.89 4.27
CA GLU A 280 0.48 6.28 3.86
C GLU A 280 1.64 7.28 3.79
N ALA A 281 1.38 8.53 3.38
CA ALA A 281 2.43 9.51 3.15
C ALA A 281 3.10 9.95 4.46
N ARG A 282 4.38 10.27 4.35
CA ARG A 282 5.21 10.80 5.44
C ARG A 282 5.86 12.09 4.97
N PRO A 283 5.11 13.22 5.00
CA PRO A 283 5.66 14.50 4.61
C PRO A 283 6.84 14.87 5.52
N PRO A 284 7.88 15.52 4.96
CA PRO A 284 9.06 15.87 5.71
C PRO A 284 8.75 16.95 6.76
N SER A 285 9.38 16.83 7.93
CA SER A 285 9.39 17.86 8.97
C SER A 285 10.80 18.12 9.43
N VAL A 286 11.23 19.37 9.54
CA VAL A 286 12.60 19.75 9.91
C VAL A 286 12.59 20.88 10.92
N GLY A 287 13.10 20.62 12.12
CA GLY A 287 13.20 21.62 13.18
C GLY A 287 11.83 22.19 13.56
N ASN A 288 11.71 23.52 13.46
CA ASN A 288 10.47 24.28 13.73
C ASN A 288 9.70 24.64 12.45
N VAL A 289 10.10 24.12 11.29
CA VAL A 289 9.39 24.36 10.03
C VAL A 289 8.26 23.35 9.87
N THR A 290 7.02 23.86 9.75
CA THR A 290 5.82 23.06 9.56
C THR A 290 5.39 23.14 8.10
N VAL A 291 5.10 21.97 7.50
CA VAL A 291 4.50 21.88 6.17
C VAL A 291 3.05 21.44 6.32
N THR A 292 2.12 22.29 5.90
CA THR A 292 0.68 22.00 5.90
C THR A 292 0.17 21.92 4.47
N VAL A 293 -0.40 20.78 4.08
CA VAL A 293 -0.94 20.58 2.72
C VAL A 293 -2.44 20.86 2.74
N PRO A 294 -2.94 21.86 1.99
CA PRO A 294 -4.36 22.16 1.97
C PRO A 294 -5.16 21.13 1.15
N ALA A 295 -6.43 20.94 1.49
CA ALA A 295 -7.29 19.92 0.91
C ALA A 295 -7.36 19.97 -0.62
N TYR A 296 -7.40 21.15 -1.21
CA TYR A 296 -7.41 21.28 -2.69
C TYR A 296 -6.10 20.78 -3.34
N MET A 297 -4.94 20.93 -2.69
CA MET A 297 -3.67 20.39 -3.19
C MET A 297 -3.60 18.87 -3.06
N GLU A 298 -4.13 18.29 -1.98
CA GLU A 298 -4.29 16.84 -1.86
C GLU A 298 -5.16 16.27 -2.99
N ARG A 299 -6.26 16.98 -3.31
CA ARG A 299 -7.12 16.61 -4.45
C ARG A 299 -6.38 16.73 -5.78
N VAL A 300 -5.52 17.73 -5.97
CA VAL A 300 -4.68 17.84 -7.19
C VAL A 300 -3.78 16.62 -7.34
N VAL A 301 -3.13 16.17 -6.27
CA VAL A 301 -2.28 14.96 -6.27
C VAL A 301 -3.09 13.71 -6.63
N ALA A 302 -4.24 13.52 -6.02
CA ALA A 302 -5.12 12.36 -6.29
C ALA A 302 -5.68 12.41 -7.73
N THR A 303 -6.16 13.58 -8.17
CA THR A 303 -6.68 13.80 -9.52
C THR A 303 -5.62 13.56 -10.59
N PHE A 304 -4.36 13.95 -10.34
CA PHE A 304 -3.24 13.65 -11.24
C PHE A 304 -3.14 12.15 -11.52
N SER A 305 -3.19 11.32 -10.49
CA SER A 305 -3.09 9.86 -10.65
C SER A 305 -4.32 9.27 -11.37
N GLN A 306 -5.51 9.79 -11.10
CA GLN A 306 -6.72 9.36 -11.81
C GLN A 306 -6.67 9.72 -13.30
N LEU A 307 -6.23 10.93 -13.62
CA LEU A 307 -6.04 11.35 -15.00
C LEU A 307 -4.97 10.52 -15.71
N ALA A 308 -3.87 10.20 -15.02
CA ALA A 308 -2.85 9.31 -15.57
C ALA A 308 -3.41 7.91 -15.87
N ARG A 309 -4.28 7.34 -15.00
CA ARG A 309 -4.95 6.05 -15.24
C ARG A 309 -5.91 6.07 -16.43
N SER A 310 -6.47 7.21 -16.78
CA SER A 310 -7.40 7.37 -17.90
C SER A 310 -6.75 7.90 -19.17
N SER A 311 -5.48 8.30 -19.11
CA SER A 311 -4.77 8.91 -20.25
C SER A 311 -4.34 7.84 -21.26
N SER A 312 -4.67 8.08 -22.53
CA SER A 312 -4.16 7.26 -23.65
C SER A 312 -2.66 7.43 -23.93
N GLN A 313 -2.03 8.43 -23.32
CA GLN A 313 -0.59 8.68 -23.43
C GLN A 313 0.22 7.92 -22.36
N VAL A 314 -0.45 7.29 -21.41
CA VAL A 314 0.16 6.45 -20.36
C VAL A 314 -0.14 5.00 -20.67
N ASN A 315 0.89 4.17 -20.64
CA ASN A 315 0.73 2.72 -20.85
C ASN A 315 -0.11 2.14 -19.71
N GLN A 316 -1.35 1.81 -20.02
CA GLN A 316 -2.31 1.28 -19.06
C GLN A 316 -1.94 -0.14 -18.60
N ARG A 317 -1.11 -0.87 -19.35
CA ARG A 317 -0.67 -2.22 -18.96
C ARG A 317 0.27 -2.20 -17.77
N SER A 318 1.10 -1.16 -17.60
CA SER A 318 1.99 -1.01 -16.45
C SER A 318 1.26 -0.61 -15.17
N GLY A 319 0.01 -0.13 -15.29
CA GLY A 319 -0.80 0.38 -14.19
C GLY A 319 -0.24 1.65 -13.54
N VAL A 320 -1.10 2.47 -12.97
CA VAL A 320 -0.71 3.67 -12.22
C VAL A 320 -0.97 3.46 -10.73
N SER A 321 0.05 2.99 -10.04
CA SER A 321 -0.02 2.63 -8.63
C SER A 321 -0.37 3.81 -7.73
N VAL A 322 -1.15 3.59 -6.66
CA VAL A 322 -1.39 4.59 -5.60
C VAL A 322 -0.09 5.05 -4.92
N ARG A 323 1.00 4.25 -5.00
CA ARG A 323 2.34 4.69 -4.58
C ARG A 323 2.83 5.93 -5.33
N LEU A 324 2.31 6.20 -6.53
CA LEU A 324 2.59 7.44 -7.26
C LEU A 324 2.02 8.64 -6.51
N SER A 325 0.74 8.57 -6.11
CA SER A 325 0.07 9.63 -5.36
C SER A 325 0.79 9.92 -4.04
N VAL A 326 1.16 8.88 -3.29
CA VAL A 326 1.96 9.01 -2.06
C VAL A 326 3.29 9.71 -2.34
N SER A 327 4.05 9.26 -3.35
CA SER A 327 5.34 9.86 -3.67
C SER A 327 5.22 11.29 -4.18
N ASN A 328 4.19 11.60 -4.98
CA ASN A 328 3.94 12.95 -5.47
C ASN A 328 3.57 13.90 -4.32
N TYR A 329 2.77 13.43 -3.37
CA TYR A 329 2.45 14.20 -2.18
C TYR A 329 3.71 14.52 -1.34
N GLU A 330 4.54 13.51 -1.08
CA GLU A 330 5.77 13.67 -0.30
C GLU A 330 6.79 14.61 -0.99
N VAL A 331 6.95 14.47 -2.31
CA VAL A 331 7.89 15.30 -3.08
C VAL A 331 7.36 16.74 -3.22
N MET A 332 6.07 16.95 -3.38
CA MET A 332 5.45 18.29 -3.36
C MET A 332 5.70 18.96 -2.00
N ALA A 333 5.44 18.26 -0.90
CA ALA A 333 5.70 18.77 0.45
C ALA A 333 7.18 19.07 0.67
N ALA A 334 8.07 18.22 0.17
CA ALA A 334 9.52 18.41 0.26
C ALA A 334 9.99 19.63 -0.59
N ASN A 335 9.41 19.85 -1.76
CA ASN A 335 9.72 21.02 -2.58
C ASN A 335 9.27 22.31 -1.89
N ALA A 336 8.06 22.30 -1.33
CA ALA A 336 7.56 23.42 -0.54
C ALA A 336 8.48 23.71 0.66
N LEU A 337 8.89 22.68 1.42
CA LEU A 337 9.85 22.82 2.51
C LEU A 337 11.16 23.44 2.03
N ARG A 338 11.73 22.94 0.92
CA ARG A 338 12.96 23.48 0.30
C ARG A 338 12.81 24.97 -0.04
N ARG A 339 11.67 25.36 -0.60
CA ARG A 339 11.33 26.77 -0.90
C ARG A 339 11.25 27.59 0.38
N GLY A 340 10.50 27.14 1.38
CA GLY A 340 10.36 27.82 2.68
C GLY A 340 11.72 28.02 3.37
N LEU A 341 12.59 26.99 3.39
CA LEU A 341 13.92 27.10 3.96
C LEU A 341 14.79 28.15 3.23
N ARG A 342 14.68 28.26 1.91
CA ARG A 342 15.42 29.29 1.14
C ARG A 342 14.91 30.69 1.37
N LEU A 343 13.62 30.86 1.65
CA LEU A 343 12.99 32.14 1.92
C LEU A 343 12.94 32.51 3.41
N GLY A 344 13.42 31.61 4.29
CA GLY A 344 13.40 31.80 5.74
C GLY A 344 12.01 31.68 6.38
N GLU A 345 11.07 31.00 5.71
CA GLU A 345 9.72 30.78 6.19
C GLU A 345 9.66 29.58 7.17
N THR A 346 8.89 29.70 8.26
CA THR A 346 8.69 28.63 9.25
C THR A 346 7.34 27.92 9.08
N ASN A 347 6.36 28.59 8.50
CA ASN A 347 5.07 28.00 8.09
C ASN A 347 5.07 27.90 6.57
N VAL A 348 4.94 26.68 6.05
CA VAL A 348 5.07 26.40 4.63
C VAL A 348 3.86 25.65 4.13
N VAL A 349 3.27 26.14 3.05
CA VAL A 349 2.14 25.52 2.36
C VAL A 349 2.55 25.26 0.89
N PRO A 350 2.35 24.04 0.37
CA PRO A 350 2.64 23.75 -1.04
C PRO A 350 1.83 24.65 -1.98
N ARG A 351 2.51 25.16 -3.00
CA ARG A 351 1.95 26.01 -4.06
C ARG A 351 1.92 25.28 -5.39
N VAL A 352 1.30 25.84 -6.39
CA VAL A 352 1.26 25.24 -7.75
C VAL A 352 2.66 25.09 -8.33
N CYS A 353 3.57 26.02 -8.07
CA CYS A 353 4.97 25.90 -8.49
C CYS A 353 5.68 24.66 -7.92
N ASP A 354 5.26 24.18 -6.75
CA ASP A 354 5.84 22.98 -6.12
C ASP A 354 5.46 21.66 -6.84
N LEU A 355 4.44 21.68 -7.73
CA LEU A 355 4.03 20.52 -8.52
C LEU A 355 5.04 20.12 -9.60
N GLU A 356 5.97 21.00 -9.99
CA GLU A 356 7.04 20.66 -10.93
C GLU A 356 7.93 19.53 -10.40
N ALA A 357 8.00 19.37 -9.08
CA ALA A 357 8.71 18.27 -8.43
C ALA A 357 8.17 16.86 -8.77
N PHE A 358 6.95 16.76 -9.31
CA PHE A 358 6.37 15.48 -9.77
C PHE A 358 7.21 14.81 -10.86
N ALA A 359 8.04 15.56 -11.59
CA ALA A 359 8.91 14.99 -12.61
C ALA A 359 9.82 13.87 -12.05
N ALA A 360 10.39 14.08 -10.86
CA ALA A 360 11.28 13.11 -10.24
C ALA A 360 10.55 11.91 -9.64
N SER A 361 9.37 12.11 -9.04
CA SER A 361 8.60 11.03 -8.39
C SER A 361 7.78 10.21 -9.38
N THR A 362 7.47 10.77 -10.55
CA THR A 362 6.68 10.11 -11.60
C THR A 362 7.55 9.30 -12.56
N GLY A 363 8.78 9.75 -12.83
CA GLY A 363 9.72 9.04 -13.69
C GLY A 363 9.94 7.60 -13.24
N GLY A 364 9.77 6.64 -14.15
CA GLY A 364 9.89 5.21 -13.87
C GLY A 364 8.73 4.55 -13.10
N LYS A 365 7.71 5.32 -12.68
CA LYS A 365 6.47 4.77 -12.08
C LYS A 365 5.30 4.73 -13.05
N ILE A 366 5.32 5.57 -14.07
CA ILE A 366 4.42 5.49 -15.22
C ILE A 366 5.27 5.31 -16.47
N GLU A 367 4.81 4.47 -17.36
CA GLU A 367 5.38 4.32 -18.70
C GLU A 367 4.57 5.19 -19.66
N ILE A 368 5.22 6.16 -20.27
CA ILE A 368 4.58 7.07 -21.24
C ILE A 368 4.76 6.46 -22.62
N GLU A 369 3.66 6.23 -23.34
CA GLU A 369 3.67 5.79 -24.72
C GLU A 369 4.01 7.01 -25.62
N ALA A 370 5.27 7.38 -25.66
CA ALA A 370 5.74 8.44 -26.55
C ALA A 370 6.35 7.81 -27.81
N LEU A 371 5.80 8.17 -28.98
CA LEU A 371 6.38 7.81 -30.28
C LEU A 371 7.68 8.58 -30.58
N GLU A 372 7.99 9.61 -29.80
CA GLU A 372 9.18 10.48 -29.93
C GLU A 372 9.87 10.66 -28.58
N GLU A 373 11.17 10.45 -28.53
CA GLU A 373 12.02 10.74 -27.37
C GLU A 373 11.86 12.22 -26.92
N GLY A 374 11.72 12.42 -25.60
CA GLY A 374 11.61 13.76 -24.99
C GLY A 374 10.22 14.32 -24.77
N ARG A 375 9.16 13.65 -25.21
CA ARG A 375 7.75 14.07 -24.94
C ARG A 375 7.26 13.77 -23.52
N GLU A 376 7.97 12.93 -22.78
CA GLU A 376 7.57 12.55 -21.41
C GLU A 376 7.34 13.77 -20.51
N GLY A 377 8.25 14.73 -20.53
CA GLY A 377 8.12 15.95 -19.74
C GLY A 377 6.91 16.82 -20.16
N GLN A 378 6.50 16.78 -21.44
CA GLN A 378 5.32 17.51 -21.89
C GLN A 378 4.03 16.83 -21.39
N VAL A 379 3.94 15.50 -21.54
CA VAL A 379 2.77 14.73 -21.05
C VAL A 379 2.60 14.94 -19.55
N LEU A 380 3.68 14.93 -18.78
CA LEU A 380 3.65 15.17 -17.34
C LEU A 380 3.12 16.59 -17.04
N ARG A 381 3.64 17.62 -17.70
CA ARG A 381 3.15 18.99 -17.53
C ARG A 381 1.68 19.13 -17.89
N ASP A 382 1.23 18.45 -18.94
CA ASP A 382 -0.17 18.50 -19.37
C ASP A 382 -1.09 17.79 -18.36
N LEU A 383 -0.65 16.68 -17.76
CA LEU A 383 -1.37 16.01 -16.66
C LEU A 383 -1.44 16.90 -15.41
N ILE A 384 -0.35 17.58 -15.02
CA ILE A 384 -0.34 18.52 -13.89
C ILE A 384 -1.34 19.66 -14.15
N LYS A 385 -1.30 20.29 -15.33
CA LYS A 385 -2.22 21.36 -15.70
C LYS A 385 -3.67 20.88 -15.70
N ALA A 386 -3.92 19.68 -16.23
CA ALA A 386 -5.26 19.11 -16.26
C ALA A 386 -5.77 18.83 -14.83
N SER A 387 -4.93 18.32 -13.92
CA SER A 387 -5.32 18.07 -12.52
C SER A 387 -5.64 19.37 -11.78
N VAL A 388 -4.80 20.40 -11.90
CA VAL A 388 -5.06 21.73 -11.34
C VAL A 388 -6.37 22.31 -11.87
N LEU A 389 -6.58 22.26 -13.20
CA LEU A 389 -7.81 22.79 -13.84
C LEU A 389 -9.06 22.03 -13.38
N THR A 390 -8.98 20.72 -13.24
CA THR A 390 -10.12 19.90 -12.79
C THR A 390 -10.52 20.28 -11.37
N VAL A 391 -9.58 20.29 -10.44
CA VAL A 391 -9.84 20.66 -9.04
C VAL A 391 -10.28 22.11 -8.93
N PHE A 392 -9.66 23.03 -9.69
CA PHE A 392 -10.09 24.42 -9.70
C PHE A 392 -11.57 24.58 -10.07
N ARG A 393 -12.04 23.85 -11.08
CA ARG A 393 -13.45 23.87 -11.50
C ARG A 393 -14.41 23.28 -10.48
N GLU A 394 -13.93 22.35 -9.66
CA GLU A 394 -14.71 21.73 -8.58
C GLU A 394 -14.87 22.66 -7.39
N VAL A 395 -13.78 23.35 -6.98
CA VAL A 395 -13.74 24.08 -5.71
C VAL A 395 -13.96 25.59 -5.85
N VAL A 396 -13.83 26.16 -7.06
CA VAL A 396 -13.96 27.61 -7.29
C VAL A 396 -15.19 27.94 -8.12
N SER A 397 -16.10 28.73 -7.53
CA SER A 397 -17.30 29.20 -8.25
C SER A 397 -16.93 30.09 -9.44
N PRO A 398 -17.50 29.84 -10.64
CA PRO A 398 -17.30 30.68 -11.82
C PRO A 398 -17.76 32.14 -11.65
N GLU A 399 -18.69 32.38 -10.74
CA GLU A 399 -19.21 33.73 -10.45
C GLU A 399 -18.20 34.63 -9.77
N LEU A 400 -17.51 34.06 -8.77
CA LEU A 400 -16.47 34.78 -8.02
C LEU A 400 -15.27 35.15 -8.91
N THR A 401 -14.93 34.32 -9.90
CA THR A 401 -13.82 34.58 -10.80
C THR A 401 -14.06 35.76 -11.75
N ARG A 402 -15.32 36.18 -11.98
CA ARG A 402 -15.63 37.35 -12.81
C ARG A 402 -15.16 38.66 -12.14
N ALA A 403 -15.36 38.78 -10.84
CA ALA A 403 -14.91 39.95 -10.09
C ALA A 403 -13.37 40.08 -10.09
N VAL A 404 -12.68 38.95 -9.97
CA VAL A 404 -11.21 38.92 -10.07
C VAL A 404 -10.75 39.35 -11.47
N LEU A 405 -11.41 38.88 -12.53
CA LEU A 405 -11.06 39.23 -13.91
C LEU A 405 -11.15 40.75 -14.17
N ALA A 406 -12.17 41.42 -13.62
CA ALA A 406 -12.33 42.88 -13.75
C ALA A 406 -11.09 43.64 -13.21
N SER A 407 -10.52 43.23 -12.09
CA SER A 407 -9.29 43.84 -11.55
C SER A 407 -8.09 43.71 -12.51
N PHE A 408 -7.98 42.59 -13.22
CA PHE A 408 -6.93 42.41 -14.22
C PHE A 408 -7.21 43.23 -15.51
N GLU A 409 -8.46 43.45 -15.87
CA GLU A 409 -8.84 44.35 -16.96
C GLU A 409 -8.51 45.80 -16.65
N GLU A 410 -8.52 46.19 -15.37
CA GLU A 410 -8.09 47.50 -14.86
C GLU A 410 -6.56 47.66 -14.78
N GLY A 411 -5.80 46.63 -15.14
CA GLY A 411 -4.33 46.70 -15.24
C GLY A 411 -3.55 45.99 -14.13
N ALA A 412 -4.21 45.19 -13.29
CA ALA A 412 -3.48 44.39 -12.28
C ALA A 412 -2.50 43.40 -12.96
N VAL A 413 -1.32 43.29 -12.39
CA VAL A 413 -0.27 42.31 -12.78
C VAL A 413 0.24 41.64 -11.54
N VAL A 414 0.31 40.31 -11.55
CA VAL A 414 0.71 39.52 -10.40
C VAL A 414 1.86 38.58 -10.77
N HIS A 415 2.90 38.57 -9.95
CA HIS A 415 4.04 37.66 -10.05
C HIS A 415 3.92 36.56 -9.00
N THR A 416 4.17 35.30 -9.39
CA THR A 416 4.22 34.15 -8.50
C THR A 416 5.44 33.29 -8.84
N GLY A 417 5.88 32.44 -7.92
CA GLY A 417 7.00 31.51 -8.16
C GLY A 417 7.74 31.13 -6.90
N GLU A 418 8.78 30.31 -7.08
CA GLU A 418 9.61 29.83 -5.97
C GLU A 418 10.39 30.94 -5.24
N ASP A 419 10.65 32.06 -5.91
CA ASP A 419 11.41 33.21 -5.43
C ASP A 419 10.56 34.27 -4.73
N VAL A 420 9.24 34.13 -4.73
CA VAL A 420 8.31 35.10 -4.11
C VAL A 420 7.90 34.61 -2.72
N GLY A 421 8.16 35.44 -1.70
CA GLY A 421 7.79 35.14 -0.30
C GLY A 421 6.28 35.06 -0.06
N SER A 422 5.89 34.30 0.97
CA SER A 422 4.47 34.15 1.32
C SER A 422 3.84 35.47 1.74
N GLU A 423 4.55 36.31 2.47
CA GLU A 423 4.06 37.64 2.90
C GLU A 423 3.80 38.54 1.69
N ASP A 424 4.73 38.57 0.71
CA ASP A 424 4.57 39.39 -0.49
C ASP A 424 3.35 38.96 -1.32
N GLN A 425 3.13 37.66 -1.44
CA GLN A 425 1.94 37.12 -2.14
C GLN A 425 0.64 37.38 -1.34
N ALA A 426 0.66 37.30 -0.03
CA ALA A 426 -0.51 37.57 0.81
C ALA A 426 -0.95 39.05 0.71
N MET A 427 0.00 39.98 0.52
CA MET A 427 -0.31 41.38 0.29
C MET A 427 -1.13 41.63 -0.98
N LEU A 428 -1.16 40.72 -1.93
CA LEU A 428 -1.97 40.79 -3.13
C LEU A 428 -3.47 40.86 -2.86
N LEU A 429 -3.94 40.31 -1.72
CA LEU A 429 -5.35 40.44 -1.32
C LEU A 429 -5.76 41.91 -1.08
N GLY A 430 -4.81 42.76 -0.61
CA GLY A 430 -5.05 44.19 -0.51
C GLY A 430 -5.16 44.89 -1.88
N ASN A 431 -4.37 44.41 -2.86
CA ASN A 431 -4.33 44.98 -4.19
C ASN A 431 -5.48 44.47 -5.09
N ILE A 432 -5.95 43.26 -4.85
CA ILE A 432 -7.05 42.61 -5.59
C ILE A 432 -8.07 42.05 -4.59
N PRO A 433 -8.88 42.90 -3.95
CA PRO A 433 -9.82 42.47 -2.90
C PRO A 433 -10.85 41.42 -3.40
N ALA A 434 -11.09 41.34 -4.72
CA ALA A 434 -11.96 40.33 -5.31
C ALA A 434 -11.46 38.90 -5.17
N LEU A 435 -10.16 38.67 -4.84
CA LEU A 435 -9.61 37.35 -4.53
C LEU A 435 -10.06 36.85 -3.14
N ARG A 436 -10.34 37.73 -2.19
CA ARG A 436 -10.59 37.39 -0.80
C ARG A 436 -11.68 36.33 -0.62
N PRO A 437 -12.90 36.44 -1.21
CA PRO A 437 -13.95 35.43 -1.03
C PRO A 437 -13.57 34.05 -1.54
N ILE A 438 -12.75 33.97 -2.59
CA ILE A 438 -12.27 32.68 -3.15
C ILE A 438 -11.21 32.10 -2.22
N VAL A 439 -10.24 32.90 -1.81
CA VAL A 439 -9.16 32.48 -0.91
C VAL A 439 -9.73 31.99 0.41
N ASP A 440 -10.67 32.73 1.03
CA ASP A 440 -11.30 32.34 2.29
C ASP A 440 -12.02 30.99 2.20
N SER A 441 -12.59 30.64 1.04
CA SER A 441 -13.22 29.34 0.82
C SER A 441 -12.21 28.18 0.70
N LEU A 442 -10.96 28.47 0.38
CA LEU A 442 -9.91 27.47 0.15
C LEU A 442 -9.02 27.22 1.39
N ILE A 443 -8.86 28.23 2.25
CA ILE A 443 -7.92 28.18 3.39
C ILE A 443 -8.54 27.60 4.67
N GLU A 444 -9.83 27.27 4.68
CA GLU A 444 -10.54 26.60 5.80
C GLU A 444 -10.29 27.27 7.17
N GLY A 445 -10.07 28.59 7.19
CA GLY A 445 -9.83 29.38 8.39
C GLY A 445 -8.35 29.55 8.79
N ASP A 446 -7.40 29.03 8.01
CA ASP A 446 -5.96 29.29 8.19
C ASP A 446 -5.55 30.57 7.44
N ASP A 447 -5.72 31.71 8.08
CA ASP A 447 -5.36 33.04 7.54
C ASP A 447 -3.83 33.31 7.49
N SER A 448 -2.98 32.26 7.63
CA SER A 448 -1.52 32.45 7.53
C SER A 448 -1.13 32.94 6.13
N ALA A 449 -0.08 33.76 6.06
CA ALA A 449 0.44 34.26 4.79
C ALA A 449 0.78 33.10 3.82
N ALA A 450 1.26 31.96 4.33
CA ALA A 450 1.57 30.79 3.54
C ALA A 450 0.32 30.17 2.89
N SER A 451 -0.78 30.01 3.64
CA SER A 451 -2.04 29.49 3.11
C SER A 451 -2.69 30.42 2.11
N VAL A 452 -2.68 31.73 2.41
CA VAL A 452 -3.16 32.76 1.49
C VAL A 452 -2.37 32.74 0.18
N ALA A 453 -1.04 32.71 0.25
CA ALA A 453 -0.17 32.69 -0.92
C ALA A 453 -0.42 31.45 -1.81
N ALA A 454 -0.57 30.29 -1.18
CA ALA A 454 -0.87 29.05 -1.90
C ALA A 454 -2.23 29.11 -2.60
N ALA A 455 -3.26 29.61 -1.93
CA ALA A 455 -4.60 29.76 -2.50
C ALA A 455 -4.62 30.79 -3.63
N VAL A 456 -3.95 31.94 -3.49
CA VAL A 456 -3.81 32.96 -4.54
C VAL A 456 -3.19 32.35 -5.80
N GLU A 457 -2.05 31.66 -5.66
CA GLU A 457 -1.38 31.04 -6.81
C GLU A 457 -2.25 29.99 -7.50
N PHE A 458 -2.97 29.15 -6.71
CA PHE A 458 -3.89 28.16 -7.24
C PHE A 458 -5.04 28.80 -8.03
N VAL A 459 -5.63 29.89 -7.52
CA VAL A 459 -6.71 30.62 -8.20
C VAL A 459 -6.22 31.23 -9.52
N LEU A 460 -5.07 31.88 -9.50
CA LEU A 460 -4.51 32.53 -10.70
C LEU A 460 -4.14 31.50 -11.78
N GLU A 461 -3.54 30.37 -11.39
CA GLU A 461 -3.23 29.29 -12.33
C GLU A 461 -4.52 28.67 -12.89
N GLY A 462 -5.52 28.41 -12.07
CA GLY A 462 -6.82 27.91 -12.52
C GLY A 462 -7.52 28.86 -13.50
N MET A 463 -7.46 30.16 -13.26
CA MET A 463 -7.97 31.19 -14.20
C MET A 463 -7.18 31.23 -15.51
N HIS A 464 -5.84 31.07 -15.46
CA HIS A 464 -5.01 30.96 -16.65
C HIS A 464 -5.36 29.71 -17.47
N LEU A 465 -5.41 28.54 -16.83
CA LEU A 465 -5.75 27.25 -17.47
C LEU A 465 -7.19 27.27 -18.03
N SER A 466 -8.09 28.03 -17.42
CA SER A 466 -9.45 28.28 -17.92
C SER A 466 -9.48 29.31 -19.04
N LYS A 467 -8.33 29.77 -19.55
CA LYS A 467 -8.17 30.76 -20.62
C LYS A 467 -8.78 32.16 -20.30
N ARG A 468 -8.81 32.51 -18.99
CA ARG A 468 -9.29 33.84 -18.54
C ARG A 468 -8.16 34.84 -18.36
N LEU A 469 -6.97 34.38 -17.94
CA LEU A 469 -5.76 35.17 -17.80
C LEU A 469 -4.66 34.70 -18.74
N ASN A 470 -3.73 35.59 -19.08
CA ASN A 470 -2.44 35.24 -19.70
C ASN A 470 -1.42 35.00 -18.60
N LYS A 471 -0.52 34.06 -18.83
CA LYS A 471 0.65 33.78 -17.99
C LYS A 471 1.91 33.82 -18.84
N ASP A 472 2.83 34.71 -18.51
CA ASP A 472 4.19 34.68 -19.03
C ASP A 472 5.06 33.89 -18.05
N THR A 473 5.62 32.78 -18.51
CA THR A 473 6.43 31.89 -17.67
C THR A 473 7.86 32.41 -17.60
N SER A 474 8.41 32.56 -16.39
CA SER A 474 9.82 32.87 -16.16
C SER A 474 10.68 31.63 -16.27
N ALA A 475 11.99 31.80 -16.50
CA ALA A 475 12.95 30.71 -16.55
C ALA A 475 13.09 29.96 -15.20
N THR A 476 12.63 30.53 -14.10
CA THR A 476 12.69 30.02 -12.73
C THR A 476 11.39 29.33 -12.28
N GLY A 477 10.51 28.92 -13.21
CA GLY A 477 9.24 28.24 -12.87
C GLY A 477 8.13 29.14 -12.36
N GLY A 478 8.40 30.44 -12.15
CA GLY A 478 7.40 31.45 -11.80
C GLY A 478 6.59 31.94 -12.99
N GLY A 479 5.53 32.68 -12.72
CA GLY A 479 4.66 33.27 -13.76
C GLY A 479 4.21 34.67 -13.45
N THR A 480 4.05 35.46 -14.51
CA THR A 480 3.41 36.76 -14.44
C THR A 480 2.03 36.68 -15.08
N TYR A 481 0.99 36.90 -14.27
CA TYR A 481 -0.39 36.86 -14.68
C TYR A 481 -0.87 38.27 -15.04
N ARG A 482 -1.59 38.39 -16.19
CA ARG A 482 -2.15 39.65 -16.67
C ARG A 482 -3.45 39.41 -17.50
N SER A 483 -4.19 40.46 -17.74
CA SER A 483 -5.36 40.40 -18.61
C SER A 483 -5.01 39.88 -20.01
N ARG A 484 -5.94 39.20 -20.66
CA ARG A 484 -5.82 38.77 -22.08
C ARG A 484 -6.03 39.90 -23.09
N THR A 485 -6.70 40.97 -22.69
CA THR A 485 -7.06 42.10 -23.54
C THR A 485 -5.95 43.13 -23.72
N VAL A 486 -4.92 43.10 -22.90
CA VAL A 486 -3.75 44.02 -23.04
C VAL A 486 -2.77 43.44 -24.04
N THR A 487 -2.83 43.92 -25.31
CA THR A 487 -1.72 43.71 -26.23
C THR A 487 -0.48 44.40 -25.66
N PRO A 488 0.73 43.79 -25.67
CA PRO A 488 1.93 44.49 -25.24
C PRO A 488 2.09 45.73 -26.10
N SER A 489 2.12 46.90 -25.47
CA SER A 489 2.52 48.13 -26.18
C SER A 489 3.97 47.88 -26.63
N ALA A 490 4.18 47.84 -27.93
CA ALA A 490 5.52 47.89 -28.52
C ALA A 490 6.14 49.23 -28.07
N ASN A 491 6.96 49.16 -27.03
CA ASN A 491 7.85 50.27 -26.71
C ASN A 491 9.06 50.15 -27.63
N ASN A 492 9.19 51.16 -28.49
CA ASN A 492 10.36 51.48 -29.27
C ASN A 492 11.65 51.53 -28.45
#